data_d5bec36cdbc22e63ff6f26682cb28406
#
_entry.id   d5bec36cdbc22e63ff6f26682cb28406
#
_cell.length_a   1.000
_cell.length_b   1.000
_cell.length_c   1.000
_cell.angle_alpha   90.00
_cell.angle_beta   90.00
_cell.angle_gamma   90.00
#
_symmetry.space_group_name_H-M   'P 1'
#
loop_
_entity.id
_entity.type
_entity.pdbx_description
1 polymer ?
#
loop_
_entity_poly.entity_id
_entity_poly.type
_entity_poly.pdbx_seq_one_letter_code
_entity_poly.pdbx_strand_id
1 'polypeptide(L)'
;MKQIINGADLRRMIISAAAAVEINKQTLNDLNVFPVPDGDTGTNMSMTINAAAGDLRKTEDPSLEKAAKVAASAMLRGARGNSGVILSLLFRGLSKKLKGADHADGVLWAEALQEGVDAAYKAVMKPAEGTILTVSRLAAAKAMEAAQENNHIEFVQAAAIEEAKIALAGTTEQNPVLKKAGVVDAGGKGWLVALEAMMASLQGNDVVVPEGTAAEVKEAANFDDFDTDDITFAYCTEFIIQRENDLDPEKLRDFLSSLGDSLVLVDDEEIIKVHVHTNDPGKALHEAMDYGSFVTVKIENMRLQHTEKVMSEQEMAPKIAEPEKALGVVSVCAGNGLADVFLNLGVDQIISGGQTMNPSTQDILEAVNKVPAETVFILPNNKNIIMAAEQVAGLTPKTVVVIPSKTVPQGVTAMLSFNPEGSIEENTEALTEALGTVDTMQITYAARNSDFDGYDIHEGDYLALYGSQLFGTSQDIKVLLKSLAEKVRDDGKEYITIYYGADVKEKHAQKAADLFADICPNADVNLLCGGQPVYYYLISAE
;
A
#
# COMPACT_ATOMS: atom_id res chain seq x y z
N MET A 1 18.58 30.30 -13.00
CA MET A 1 18.40 29.71 -11.63
C MET A 1 17.13 30.30 -11.04
N LYS A 2 16.17 29.44 -10.69
CA LYS A 2 14.86 29.89 -10.17
C LYS A 2 15.00 30.36 -8.73
N GLN A 3 14.42 31.52 -8.43
CA GLN A 3 14.56 32.14 -7.10
C GLN A 3 13.45 31.71 -6.14
N ILE A 4 12.22 31.67 -6.65
CA ILE A 4 11.01 31.38 -5.88
C ILE A 4 10.11 30.41 -6.63
N ILE A 5 9.23 29.71 -5.90
CA ILE A 5 8.14 28.91 -6.46
C ILE A 5 6.78 29.43 -5.98
N ASN A 6 5.77 29.20 -6.80
CA ASN A 6 4.37 29.40 -6.49
C ASN A 6 3.61 28.05 -6.47
N GLY A 7 2.29 28.11 -6.32
CA GLY A 7 1.46 26.92 -6.26
C GLY A 7 1.46 26.08 -7.54
N ALA A 8 1.51 26.73 -8.72
CA ALA A 8 1.58 26.02 -9.99
C ALA A 8 2.92 25.28 -10.16
N ASP A 9 4.02 25.89 -9.66
CA ASP A 9 5.32 25.23 -9.65
C ASP A 9 5.32 24.00 -8.74
N LEU A 10 4.85 24.14 -7.49
CA LEU A 10 4.79 23.04 -6.53
C LEU A 10 3.91 21.90 -7.06
N ARG A 11 2.78 22.23 -7.69
CA ARG A 11 1.92 21.25 -8.35
C ARG A 11 2.67 20.43 -9.38
N ARG A 12 3.42 21.08 -10.29
CA ARG A 12 4.22 20.39 -11.32
C ARG A 12 5.33 19.55 -10.70
N MET A 13 6.03 20.07 -9.70
CA MET A 13 7.09 19.37 -8.98
C MET A 13 6.59 18.05 -8.39
N ILE A 14 5.42 18.06 -7.72
CA ILE A 14 4.85 16.85 -7.09
C ILE A 14 4.35 15.85 -8.14
N ILE A 15 3.72 16.31 -9.22
CA ILE A 15 3.30 15.45 -10.33
C ILE A 15 4.52 14.79 -10.99
N SER A 16 5.60 15.54 -11.19
CA SER A 16 6.87 15.03 -11.74
C SER A 16 7.51 14.01 -10.80
N ALA A 17 7.49 14.26 -9.48
CA ALA A 17 7.98 13.33 -8.48
C ALA A 17 7.18 12.01 -8.47
N ALA A 18 5.86 12.08 -8.59
CA ALA A 18 5.01 10.91 -8.70
C ALA A 18 5.35 10.05 -9.93
N ALA A 19 5.53 10.68 -11.08
CA ALA A 19 5.94 10.01 -12.30
C ALA A 19 7.31 9.32 -12.16
N ALA A 20 8.28 9.99 -11.55
CA ALA A 20 9.61 9.43 -11.34
C ALA A 20 9.62 8.26 -10.37
N VAL A 21 8.85 8.33 -9.27
CA VAL A 21 8.71 7.22 -8.32
C VAL A 21 8.02 6.02 -8.99
N GLU A 22 6.99 6.24 -9.82
CA GLU A 22 6.34 5.16 -10.59
C GLU A 22 7.31 4.48 -11.55
N ILE A 23 8.10 5.25 -12.32
CA ILE A 23 9.11 4.71 -13.24
C ILE A 23 10.15 3.86 -12.49
N ASN A 24 10.54 4.27 -11.28
CA ASN A 24 11.54 3.58 -10.48
C ASN A 24 10.94 2.53 -9.52
N LYS A 25 9.63 2.29 -9.56
CA LYS A 25 8.90 1.42 -8.62
C LYS A 25 9.55 0.04 -8.46
N GLN A 26 9.86 -0.63 -9.56
CA GLN A 26 10.47 -1.96 -9.51
C GLN A 26 11.87 -1.92 -8.88
N THR A 27 12.71 -0.96 -9.24
CA THR A 27 14.04 -0.76 -8.63
C THR A 27 13.94 -0.55 -7.12
N LEU A 28 12.95 0.24 -6.66
CA LEU A 28 12.71 0.47 -5.24
C LEU A 28 12.21 -0.79 -4.52
N ASN A 29 11.38 -1.60 -5.18
CA ASN A 29 10.96 -2.90 -4.66
C ASN A 29 12.15 -3.86 -4.54
N ASP A 30 13.04 -3.87 -5.52
CA ASP A 30 14.24 -4.74 -5.54
C ASP A 30 15.24 -4.36 -4.43
N LEU A 31 15.30 -3.11 -4.03
CA LEU A 31 16.14 -2.63 -2.92
C LEU A 31 15.52 -2.91 -1.54
N ASN A 32 14.24 -3.29 -1.48
CA ASN A 32 13.54 -3.47 -0.21
C ASN A 32 13.93 -4.76 0.49
N VAL A 33 14.92 -4.67 1.38
CA VAL A 33 15.37 -5.77 2.24
C VAL A 33 15.17 -5.49 3.74
N PHE A 34 14.79 -4.25 4.08
CA PHE A 34 14.58 -3.81 5.47
C PHE A 34 13.25 -3.05 5.61
N PRO A 35 12.51 -3.24 6.69
CA PRO A 35 12.75 -4.18 7.82
C PRO A 35 12.41 -5.64 7.49
N VAL A 36 11.76 -5.90 6.37
CA VAL A 36 11.47 -7.23 5.80
C VAL A 36 11.64 -7.15 4.29
N PRO A 37 12.18 -8.16 3.64
CA PRO A 37 12.33 -8.22 2.19
C PRO A 37 11.00 -8.58 1.48
N ASP A 38 9.93 -7.82 1.75
CA ASP A 38 8.61 -8.01 1.14
C ASP A 38 8.46 -7.37 -0.25
N GLY A 39 9.47 -6.57 -0.66
CA GLY A 39 9.56 -6.03 -2.01
C GLY A 39 8.44 -5.02 -2.35
N ASP A 40 7.86 -4.33 -1.36
CA ASP A 40 6.69 -3.48 -1.55
C ASP A 40 6.95 -1.97 -1.42
N THR A 41 8.17 -1.54 -1.03
CA THR A 41 8.50 -0.13 -0.77
C THR A 41 8.21 0.77 -1.97
N GLY A 42 8.61 0.37 -3.17
CA GLY A 42 8.35 1.13 -4.39
C GLY A 42 6.85 1.24 -4.69
N THR A 43 6.12 0.15 -4.50
CA THR A 43 4.67 0.11 -4.67
C THR A 43 3.96 1.04 -3.67
N ASN A 44 4.31 0.96 -2.39
CA ASN A 44 3.73 1.78 -1.33
C ASN A 44 4.00 3.28 -1.55
N MET A 45 5.24 3.65 -1.87
CA MET A 45 5.61 5.05 -2.13
C MET A 45 4.93 5.58 -3.39
N SER A 46 4.90 4.78 -4.48
CA SER A 46 4.25 5.17 -5.72
C SER A 46 2.75 5.38 -5.53
N MET A 47 2.03 4.44 -4.93
CA MET A 47 0.59 4.61 -4.66
C MET A 47 0.29 5.82 -3.78
N THR A 48 1.14 6.08 -2.78
CA THR A 48 0.99 7.22 -1.88
C THR A 48 1.15 8.56 -2.60
N ILE A 49 2.23 8.73 -3.38
CA ILE A 49 2.50 10.01 -4.07
C ILE A 49 1.58 10.21 -5.28
N ASN A 50 1.11 9.12 -5.93
CA ASN A 50 0.15 9.19 -7.01
C ASN A 50 -1.23 9.66 -6.55
N ALA A 51 -1.64 9.39 -5.30
CA ALA A 51 -2.85 9.97 -4.73
C ALA A 51 -2.79 11.52 -4.75
N ALA A 52 -1.64 12.10 -4.36
CA ALA A 52 -1.45 13.55 -4.46
C ALA A 52 -1.43 14.06 -5.89
N ALA A 53 -0.75 13.37 -6.80
CA ALA A 53 -0.71 13.76 -8.21
C ALA A 53 -2.10 13.75 -8.86
N GLY A 54 -2.94 12.77 -8.49
CA GLY A 54 -4.34 12.68 -8.94
C GLY A 54 -5.18 13.89 -8.52
N ASP A 55 -5.14 14.25 -7.24
CA ASP A 55 -5.89 15.40 -6.72
C ASP A 55 -5.32 16.74 -7.24
N LEU A 56 -3.99 16.84 -7.39
CA LEU A 56 -3.36 18.04 -7.94
C LEU A 56 -3.64 18.25 -9.42
N ARG A 57 -3.81 17.21 -10.22
CA ARG A 57 -4.21 17.34 -11.64
C ARG A 57 -5.59 17.98 -11.79
N LYS A 58 -6.50 17.71 -10.86
CA LYS A 58 -7.85 18.27 -10.81
C LYS A 58 -7.89 19.70 -10.24
N THR A 59 -6.79 20.19 -9.65
CA THR A 59 -6.74 21.51 -9.02
C THR A 59 -6.19 22.54 -9.98
N GLU A 60 -7.02 23.46 -10.46
CA GLU A 60 -6.61 24.55 -11.32
C GLU A 60 -5.98 25.70 -10.53
N ASP A 61 -4.88 26.27 -11.03
CA ASP A 61 -4.13 27.42 -10.52
C ASP A 61 -4.13 27.56 -8.96
N PRO A 62 -3.62 26.54 -8.23
CA PRO A 62 -3.62 26.60 -6.78
C PRO A 62 -2.65 27.66 -6.27
N SER A 63 -2.99 28.32 -5.15
CA SER A 63 -1.99 29.01 -4.32
C SER A 63 -0.96 28.00 -3.79
N LEU A 64 0.20 28.46 -3.33
CA LEU A 64 1.23 27.59 -2.77
C LEU A 64 0.69 26.78 -1.58
N GLU A 65 -0.01 27.45 -0.66
CA GLU A 65 -0.66 26.79 0.48
C GLU A 65 -1.68 25.73 0.01
N LYS A 66 -2.52 26.05 -0.98
CA LYS A 66 -3.54 25.13 -1.48
C LYS A 66 -2.89 23.88 -2.12
N ALA A 67 -1.86 24.06 -2.96
CA ALA A 67 -1.14 22.95 -3.57
C ALA A 67 -0.51 22.03 -2.51
N ALA A 68 0.17 22.60 -1.52
CA ALA A 68 0.78 21.84 -0.44
C ALA A 68 -0.26 21.10 0.42
N LYS A 69 -1.40 21.75 0.73
CA LYS A 69 -2.48 21.15 1.52
C LYS A 69 -3.16 20.00 0.79
N VAL A 70 -3.46 20.17 -0.51
CA VAL A 70 -4.07 19.12 -1.34
C VAL A 70 -3.14 17.91 -1.40
N ALA A 71 -1.84 18.12 -1.69
CA ALA A 71 -0.87 17.05 -1.73
C ALA A 71 -0.76 16.28 -0.40
N ALA A 72 -0.58 16.99 0.71
CA ALA A 72 -0.42 16.39 2.02
C ALA A 72 -1.67 15.60 2.44
N SER A 73 -2.87 16.13 2.18
CA SER A 73 -4.12 15.47 2.52
C SER A 73 -4.35 14.21 1.68
N ALA A 74 -4.06 14.27 0.38
CA ALA A 74 -4.20 13.12 -0.52
C ALA A 74 -3.18 12.03 -0.20
N MET A 75 -1.90 12.39 0.05
CA MET A 75 -0.88 11.43 0.47
C MET A 75 -1.24 10.77 1.81
N LEU A 76 -1.76 11.52 2.77
CA LEU A 76 -2.16 10.96 4.07
C LEU A 76 -3.25 9.90 3.90
N ARG A 77 -4.31 10.19 3.13
CA ARG A 77 -5.38 9.22 2.85
C ARG A 77 -4.89 8.02 2.04
N GLY A 78 -4.03 8.26 1.05
CA GLY A 78 -3.47 7.23 0.19
C GLY A 78 -2.25 6.50 0.76
N ALA A 79 -1.79 6.86 1.97
CA ALA A 79 -0.58 6.28 2.57
C ALA A 79 -0.70 4.78 2.76
N ARG A 80 0.33 4.04 2.27
CA ARG A 80 0.41 2.58 2.36
C ARG A 80 1.76 2.15 2.91
N GLY A 81 1.76 1.17 3.82
CA GLY A 81 2.96 0.68 4.47
C GLY A 81 3.75 1.77 5.20
N ASN A 82 4.85 1.39 5.83
CA ASN A 82 5.68 2.34 6.58
C ASN A 82 6.31 3.43 5.68
N SER A 83 6.79 3.04 4.50
CA SER A 83 7.44 3.96 3.55
C SER A 83 6.47 5.02 3.01
N GLY A 84 5.23 4.63 2.68
CA GLY A 84 4.20 5.56 2.26
C GLY A 84 3.74 6.48 3.38
N VAL A 85 3.58 5.98 4.61
CA VAL A 85 3.23 6.81 5.77
C VAL A 85 4.33 7.83 6.05
N ILE A 86 5.61 7.43 6.08
CA ILE A 86 6.73 8.37 6.28
C ILE A 86 6.75 9.43 5.18
N LEU A 87 6.59 9.03 3.91
CA LEU A 87 6.50 9.99 2.79
C LEU A 87 5.35 10.99 2.99
N SER A 88 4.17 10.53 3.41
CA SER A 88 3.02 11.41 3.68
C SER A 88 3.30 12.40 4.81
N LEU A 89 4.04 11.98 5.84
CA LEU A 89 4.41 12.84 6.96
C LEU A 89 5.43 13.92 6.57
N LEU A 90 6.39 13.60 5.70
CA LEU A 90 7.32 14.59 5.13
C LEU A 90 6.55 15.70 4.40
N PHE A 91 5.59 15.34 3.56
CA PHE A 91 4.75 16.33 2.86
C PHE A 91 3.75 17.04 3.78
N ARG A 92 3.29 16.40 4.85
CA ARG A 92 2.41 17.03 5.85
C ARG A 92 3.13 18.15 6.61
N GLY A 93 4.36 17.91 7.04
CA GLY A 93 5.17 18.97 7.69
C GLY A 93 5.50 20.10 6.73
N LEU A 94 5.88 19.77 5.47
CA LEU A 94 6.09 20.75 4.41
C LEU A 94 4.83 21.62 4.21
N SER A 95 3.65 21.03 4.11
CA SER A 95 2.39 21.77 3.97
C SER A 95 2.09 22.68 5.18
N LYS A 96 2.41 22.21 6.38
CA LYS A 96 2.23 23.00 7.61
C LYS A 96 3.08 24.26 7.59
N LYS A 97 4.33 24.17 7.14
CA LYS A 97 5.25 25.31 7.07
C LYS A 97 4.87 26.30 5.96
N LEU A 98 4.36 25.81 4.83
CA LEU A 98 3.92 26.64 3.70
C LEU A 98 2.55 27.30 3.91
N LYS A 99 1.91 27.11 5.05
CA LYS A 99 0.61 27.73 5.36
C LYS A 99 0.70 29.25 5.39
N GLY A 100 -0.19 29.91 4.67
CA GLY A 100 -0.24 31.38 4.56
C GLY A 100 0.78 31.97 3.60
N ALA A 101 1.59 31.16 2.89
CA ALA A 101 2.57 31.63 1.92
C ALA A 101 2.01 31.61 0.50
N ASP A 102 2.21 32.69 -0.24
CA ASP A 102 1.88 32.76 -1.68
C ASP A 102 3.03 32.21 -2.54
N HIS A 103 4.27 32.36 -2.08
CA HIS A 103 5.46 31.80 -2.71
C HIS A 103 6.48 31.33 -1.67
N ALA A 104 7.36 30.43 -2.07
CA ALA A 104 8.50 30.01 -1.25
C ALA A 104 9.81 30.36 -1.99
N ASP A 105 10.71 30.99 -1.26
CA ASP A 105 12.11 31.15 -1.59
C ASP A 105 12.93 29.98 -1.02
N GLY A 106 14.25 30.03 -1.15
CA GLY A 106 15.13 28.98 -0.65
C GLY A 106 15.06 28.81 0.86
N VAL A 107 14.92 29.90 1.62
CA VAL A 107 14.82 29.84 3.10
C VAL A 107 13.54 29.15 3.52
N LEU A 108 12.38 29.61 3.04
CA LEU A 108 11.10 29.01 3.38
C LEU A 108 11.01 27.55 2.91
N TRP A 109 11.62 27.22 1.75
CA TRP A 109 11.68 25.85 1.25
C TRP A 109 12.52 24.93 2.15
N ALA A 110 13.71 25.39 2.58
CA ALA A 110 14.56 24.64 3.52
C ALA A 110 13.83 24.38 4.87
N GLU A 111 13.19 25.42 5.41
CA GLU A 111 12.40 25.30 6.62
C GLU A 111 11.20 24.35 6.46
N ALA A 112 10.60 24.29 5.25
CA ALA A 112 9.51 23.38 4.95
C ALA A 112 9.99 21.93 4.88
N LEU A 113 11.16 21.66 4.31
CA LEU A 113 11.80 20.34 4.35
C LEU A 113 12.11 19.91 5.78
N GLN A 114 12.63 20.81 6.61
CA GLN A 114 12.93 20.53 8.02
C GLN A 114 11.67 20.21 8.83
N GLU A 115 10.58 20.99 8.66
CA GLU A 115 9.30 20.71 9.33
C GLU A 115 8.73 19.34 8.91
N GLY A 116 8.97 18.93 7.66
CA GLY A 116 8.65 17.57 7.17
C GLY A 116 9.39 16.48 7.94
N VAL A 117 10.69 16.67 8.12
CA VAL A 117 11.54 15.75 8.90
C VAL A 117 11.08 15.68 10.36
N ASP A 118 10.82 16.82 10.98
CA ASP A 118 10.39 16.88 12.38
C ASP A 118 9.04 16.18 12.58
N ALA A 119 8.11 16.32 11.62
CA ALA A 119 6.83 15.62 11.64
C ALA A 119 7.01 14.10 11.53
N ALA A 120 7.91 13.63 10.65
CA ALA A 120 8.18 12.22 10.47
C ALA A 120 8.86 11.60 11.71
N TYR A 121 9.90 12.23 12.26
CA TYR A 121 10.57 11.74 13.48
C TYR A 121 9.65 11.71 14.69
N LYS A 122 8.75 12.68 14.81
CA LYS A 122 7.77 12.73 15.92
C LYS A 122 6.76 11.58 15.86
N ALA A 123 6.37 11.16 14.67
CA ALA A 123 5.36 10.13 14.48
C ALA A 123 5.94 8.69 14.60
N VAL A 124 7.23 8.50 14.33
CA VAL A 124 7.85 7.18 14.40
C VAL A 124 8.33 6.91 15.82
N MET A 125 7.72 5.95 16.51
CA MET A 125 8.05 5.64 17.92
C MET A 125 9.51 5.23 18.14
N LYS A 126 10.13 4.53 17.18
CA LYS A 126 11.55 4.11 17.22
C LYS A 126 12.20 4.43 15.88
N PRO A 127 12.63 5.68 15.65
CA PRO A 127 13.31 6.06 14.42
C PRO A 127 14.57 5.20 14.23
N ALA A 128 14.69 4.57 13.06
CA ALA A 128 15.88 3.79 12.69
C ALA A 128 16.78 4.65 11.80
N GLU A 129 18.06 4.79 12.19
CA GLU A 129 19.06 5.44 11.33
C GLU A 129 19.49 4.50 10.20
N GLY A 130 20.03 5.09 9.12
CA GLY A 130 20.29 4.37 7.88
C GLY A 130 19.04 4.07 7.06
N THR A 131 18.02 4.94 7.15
CA THR A 131 16.74 4.82 6.43
C THR A 131 16.34 6.14 5.77
N ILE A 132 15.16 6.18 5.14
CA ILE A 132 14.54 7.41 4.59
C ILE A 132 14.58 8.57 5.60
N LEU A 133 14.46 8.28 6.91
CA LEU A 133 14.52 9.31 7.95
C LEU A 133 15.90 9.96 8.01
N THR A 134 16.97 9.19 7.94
CA THR A 134 18.34 9.70 7.90
C THR A 134 18.59 10.54 6.63
N VAL A 135 18.18 10.01 5.47
CA VAL A 135 18.37 10.69 4.19
C VAL A 135 17.61 12.02 4.15
N SER A 136 16.36 12.03 4.61
CA SER A 136 15.55 13.26 4.64
C SER A 136 16.11 14.28 5.65
N ARG A 137 16.57 13.84 6.82
CA ARG A 137 17.13 14.71 7.85
C ARG A 137 18.41 15.41 7.39
N LEU A 138 19.34 14.64 6.81
CA LEU A 138 20.61 15.22 6.34
C LEU A 138 20.39 16.15 5.15
N ALA A 139 19.53 15.78 4.21
CA ALA A 139 19.13 16.64 3.10
C ALA A 139 18.52 17.98 3.56
N ALA A 140 17.59 17.94 4.55
CA ALA A 140 16.97 19.14 5.08
C ALA A 140 17.99 20.02 5.84
N ALA A 141 18.87 19.43 6.64
CA ALA A 141 19.93 20.16 7.34
C ALA A 141 20.84 20.90 6.34
N LYS A 142 21.23 20.23 5.23
CA LYS A 142 22.04 20.84 4.17
C LYS A 142 21.29 21.93 3.41
N ALA A 143 19.97 21.76 3.20
CA ALA A 143 19.14 22.81 2.63
C ALA A 143 19.15 24.06 3.51
N MET A 144 19.06 23.91 4.83
CA MET A 144 19.10 25.02 5.80
C MET A 144 20.45 25.76 5.78
N GLU A 145 21.57 25.04 5.67
CA GLU A 145 22.90 25.65 5.50
C GLU A 145 22.99 26.43 4.16
N ALA A 146 22.60 25.81 3.06
CA ALA A 146 22.66 26.41 1.74
C ALA A 146 21.79 27.64 1.60
N ALA A 147 20.63 27.67 2.27
CA ALA A 147 19.73 28.83 2.29
C ALA A 147 20.34 30.08 2.96
N GLN A 148 21.32 29.89 3.86
CA GLN A 148 22.07 31.01 4.44
C GLN A 148 23.09 31.61 3.47
N GLU A 149 23.60 30.80 2.52
CA GLU A 149 24.54 31.25 1.52
C GLU A 149 23.84 31.88 0.32
N ASN A 150 22.74 31.27 -0.14
CA ASN A 150 21.98 31.72 -1.30
C ASN A 150 20.50 31.36 -1.17
N ASN A 151 19.64 32.37 -1.17
CA ASN A 151 18.19 32.21 -1.01
C ASN A 151 17.44 31.82 -2.31
N HIS A 152 18.12 31.32 -3.32
CA HIS A 152 17.49 30.79 -4.52
C HIS A 152 17.04 29.34 -4.26
N ILE A 153 15.76 29.04 -4.49
CA ILE A 153 15.21 27.70 -4.24
C ILE A 153 15.94 26.60 -5.04
N GLU A 154 16.33 26.89 -6.26
CA GLU A 154 17.07 25.93 -7.12
C GLU A 154 18.46 25.62 -6.53
N PHE A 155 19.13 26.59 -5.92
CA PHE A 155 20.41 26.39 -5.24
C PHE A 155 20.23 25.50 -3.98
N VAL A 156 19.23 25.83 -3.18
CA VAL A 156 18.91 25.10 -1.93
C VAL A 156 18.49 23.67 -2.23
N GLN A 157 17.64 23.46 -3.23
CA GLN A 157 17.20 22.12 -3.64
C GLN A 157 18.38 21.28 -4.18
N ALA A 158 19.29 21.88 -4.94
CA ALA A 158 20.48 21.19 -5.43
C ALA A 158 21.39 20.73 -4.28
N ALA A 159 21.61 21.57 -3.28
CA ALA A 159 22.40 21.21 -2.09
C ALA A 159 21.74 20.07 -1.29
N ALA A 160 20.40 20.11 -1.12
CA ALA A 160 19.65 19.04 -0.49
C ALA A 160 19.81 17.70 -1.22
N ILE A 161 19.75 17.71 -2.55
CA ILE A 161 19.91 16.50 -3.39
C ILE A 161 21.31 15.92 -3.25
N GLU A 162 22.36 16.73 -3.31
CA GLU A 162 23.73 16.25 -3.18
C GLU A 162 23.99 15.62 -1.81
N GLU A 163 23.49 16.21 -0.74
CA GLU A 163 23.57 15.62 0.59
C GLU A 163 22.73 14.35 0.70
N ALA A 164 21.53 14.31 0.10
CA ALA A 164 20.71 13.11 0.06
C ALA A 164 21.42 11.93 -0.62
N LYS A 165 22.22 12.17 -1.67
CA LYS A 165 23.04 11.14 -2.33
C LYS A 165 24.10 10.58 -1.38
N ILE A 166 24.79 11.47 -0.68
CA ILE A 166 25.84 11.10 0.29
C ILE A 166 25.21 10.29 1.45
N ALA A 167 24.10 10.82 1.99
CA ALA A 167 23.38 10.16 3.06
C ALA A 167 22.85 8.78 2.65
N LEU A 168 22.29 8.65 1.44
CA LEU A 168 21.80 7.39 0.90
C LEU A 168 22.93 6.35 0.78
N ALA A 169 24.07 6.72 0.23
CA ALA A 169 25.23 5.83 0.17
C ALA A 169 25.69 5.38 1.57
N GLY A 170 25.58 6.26 2.56
CA GLY A 170 25.90 5.96 3.96
C GLY A 170 24.90 5.02 4.67
N THR A 171 23.70 4.82 4.13
CA THR A 171 22.68 3.95 4.78
C THR A 171 23.14 2.50 4.91
N THR A 172 23.90 2.01 3.94
CA THR A 172 24.49 0.66 3.94
C THR A 172 25.39 0.41 5.16
N GLU A 173 26.17 1.40 5.58
CA GLU A 173 27.06 1.26 6.73
C GLU A 173 26.34 1.46 8.07
N GLN A 174 25.25 2.23 8.07
CA GLN A 174 24.51 2.59 9.30
C GLN A 174 23.49 1.51 9.71
N ASN A 175 22.98 0.74 8.75
CA ASN A 175 22.00 -0.31 8.99
C ASN A 175 22.63 -1.69 8.75
N PRO A 176 22.75 -2.55 9.78
CA PRO A 176 23.38 -3.86 9.65
C PRO A 176 22.71 -4.78 8.61
N VAL A 177 21.39 -4.66 8.43
CA VAL A 177 20.63 -5.46 7.44
C VAL A 177 21.00 -5.02 6.02
N LEU A 178 21.02 -3.71 5.75
CA LEU A 178 21.43 -3.15 4.46
C LEU A 178 22.89 -3.48 4.15
N LYS A 179 23.76 -3.41 5.17
CA LYS A 179 25.18 -3.76 5.03
C LYS A 179 25.36 -5.20 4.60
N LYS A 180 24.62 -6.11 5.21
CA LYS A 180 24.66 -7.54 4.90
C LYS A 180 24.15 -7.83 3.49
N ALA A 181 23.08 -7.16 3.07
CA ALA A 181 22.52 -7.28 1.73
C ALA A 181 23.31 -6.52 0.65
N GLY A 182 24.25 -5.64 1.03
CA GLY A 182 25.04 -4.83 0.11
C GLY A 182 24.23 -3.80 -0.69
N VAL A 183 23.10 -3.35 -0.14
CA VAL A 183 22.20 -2.40 -0.80
C VAL A 183 21.97 -1.14 0.03
N VAL A 184 21.48 -0.07 -0.62
CA VAL A 184 21.04 1.16 0.04
C VAL A 184 19.58 1.04 0.49
N ASP A 185 19.14 1.96 1.38
CA ASP A 185 17.74 2.01 1.82
C ASP A 185 16.78 2.34 0.67
N ALA A 186 15.79 1.49 0.45
CA ALA A 186 14.78 1.63 -0.61
C ALA A 186 13.94 2.91 -0.44
N GLY A 187 13.51 3.21 0.78
CA GLY A 187 12.75 4.42 1.10
C GLY A 187 13.56 5.70 0.88
N GLY A 188 14.82 5.71 1.33
CA GLY A 188 15.76 6.82 1.08
C GLY A 188 16.05 7.03 -0.39
N LYS A 189 16.16 5.94 -1.17
CA LYS A 189 16.29 6.02 -2.63
C LYS A 189 15.04 6.62 -3.27
N GLY A 190 13.85 6.20 -2.83
CA GLY A 190 12.59 6.76 -3.32
C GLY A 190 12.44 8.25 -2.99
N TRP A 191 12.86 8.69 -1.81
CA TRP A 191 12.90 10.12 -1.46
C TRP A 191 13.86 10.91 -2.35
N LEU A 192 15.08 10.39 -2.60
CA LEU A 192 16.04 11.02 -3.52
C LEU A 192 15.47 11.15 -4.94
N VAL A 193 14.84 10.10 -5.47
CA VAL A 193 14.17 10.12 -6.79
C VAL A 193 13.11 11.22 -6.85
N ALA A 194 12.31 11.37 -5.78
CA ALA A 194 11.31 12.44 -5.70
C ALA A 194 11.95 13.83 -5.71
N LEU A 195 13.01 14.07 -4.92
CA LEU A 195 13.71 15.35 -4.89
C LEU A 195 14.35 15.70 -6.23
N GLU A 196 14.98 14.74 -6.91
CA GLU A 196 15.60 14.93 -8.24
C GLU A 196 14.55 15.28 -9.30
N ALA A 197 13.39 14.61 -9.29
CA ALA A 197 12.30 14.92 -10.22
C ALA A 197 11.66 16.29 -9.95
N MET A 198 11.53 16.67 -8.67
CA MET A 198 11.09 18.02 -8.28
C MET A 198 12.07 19.08 -8.81
N MET A 199 13.38 18.83 -8.74
CA MET A 199 14.41 19.72 -9.30
C MET A 199 14.33 19.79 -10.82
N ALA A 200 14.18 18.66 -11.51
CA ALA A 200 14.01 18.64 -12.96
C ALA A 200 12.80 19.48 -13.40
N SER A 201 11.68 19.39 -12.68
CA SER A 201 10.49 20.20 -12.92
C SER A 201 10.74 21.70 -12.69
N LEU A 202 11.51 22.07 -11.65
CA LEU A 202 11.94 23.46 -11.43
C LEU A 202 12.73 24.04 -12.62
N GLN A 203 13.50 23.19 -13.29
CA GLN A 203 14.31 23.55 -14.47
C GLN A 203 13.52 23.48 -15.78
N GLY A 204 12.23 23.16 -15.74
CA GLY A 204 11.34 23.05 -16.90
C GLY A 204 11.40 21.69 -17.61
N ASN A 205 12.00 20.68 -16.99
CA ASN A 205 12.14 19.32 -17.50
C ASN A 205 11.22 18.38 -16.68
N ASP A 206 9.92 18.51 -16.88
CA ASP A 206 8.95 17.67 -16.17
C ASP A 206 9.15 16.19 -16.53
N VAL A 207 9.16 15.31 -15.52
CA VAL A 207 9.19 13.86 -15.72
C VAL A 207 7.78 13.40 -16.06
N VAL A 208 7.64 12.65 -17.13
CA VAL A 208 6.37 12.07 -17.59
C VAL A 208 6.57 10.56 -17.69
N VAL A 209 5.58 9.79 -17.24
CA VAL A 209 5.59 8.34 -17.45
C VAL A 209 5.44 8.09 -18.96
N PRO A 210 6.35 7.33 -19.62
CA PRO A 210 6.20 7.02 -21.05
C PRO A 210 4.89 6.25 -21.29
N GLU A 211 4.19 6.60 -22.37
CA GLU A 211 3.01 5.83 -22.82
C GLU A 211 3.45 4.38 -23.11
N GLY A 212 2.89 3.43 -22.37
CA GLY A 212 3.21 1.99 -22.47
C GLY A 212 3.83 1.37 -21.21
N THR A 213 4.26 2.16 -20.20
CA THR A 213 4.71 1.65 -18.90
C THR A 213 3.73 1.93 -17.76
N ALA A 214 2.62 2.58 -18.05
CA ALA A 214 1.56 2.82 -17.11
C ALA A 214 0.77 1.53 -16.88
N ALA A 215 1.02 0.86 -15.76
CA ALA A 215 -0.07 0.13 -15.12
C ALA A 215 -1.22 1.14 -14.95
N GLU A 216 -2.40 0.81 -15.45
CA GLU A 216 -3.59 1.64 -15.56
C GLU A 216 -3.76 2.61 -14.36
N VAL A 217 -3.33 3.85 -14.54
CA VAL A 217 -4.00 4.94 -13.84
C VAL A 217 -5.34 5.02 -14.55
N LYS A 218 -6.39 4.47 -13.95
CA LYS A 218 -7.75 4.75 -14.39
C LYS A 218 -7.88 6.26 -14.40
N GLU A 219 -7.92 6.86 -15.59
CA GLU A 219 -8.47 8.19 -15.76
C GLU A 219 -9.90 8.11 -15.24
N ALA A 220 -10.10 8.56 -14.02
CA ALA A 220 -11.43 8.92 -13.56
C ALA A 220 -11.82 10.13 -14.41
N ALA A 221 -12.66 9.90 -15.41
CA ALA A 221 -13.29 10.97 -16.16
C ALA A 221 -13.91 11.94 -15.15
N ASN A 222 -13.73 13.23 -15.39
CA ASN A 222 -14.29 14.27 -14.55
C ASN A 222 -15.80 14.31 -14.84
N PHE A 223 -16.61 13.80 -13.90
CA PHE A 223 -18.07 13.71 -14.00
C PHE A 223 -18.79 14.82 -13.22
N ASP A 224 -18.06 15.83 -12.73
CA ASP A 224 -18.60 16.87 -11.85
C ASP A 224 -19.63 17.83 -12.51
N ASP A 225 -19.82 17.74 -13.85
CA ASP A 225 -20.68 18.64 -14.61
C ASP A 225 -21.77 17.94 -15.45
N PHE A 226 -22.01 16.64 -15.29
CA PHE A 226 -23.02 15.93 -16.09
C PHE A 226 -24.21 15.47 -15.25
N ASP A 227 -25.41 15.89 -15.66
CA ASP A 227 -26.67 15.33 -15.16
C ASP A 227 -26.86 13.90 -15.72
N THR A 228 -27.45 12.99 -14.94
CA THR A 228 -27.72 11.60 -15.37
C THR A 228 -28.56 11.50 -16.63
N ASP A 229 -29.35 12.53 -16.93
CA ASP A 229 -30.14 12.62 -18.14
C ASP A 229 -29.32 12.92 -19.41
N ASP A 230 -28.06 13.36 -19.27
CA ASP A 230 -27.13 13.63 -20.37
C ASP A 230 -26.35 12.37 -20.83
N ILE A 231 -26.41 11.26 -20.10
CA ILE A 231 -25.75 10.00 -20.49
C ILE A 231 -26.55 9.32 -21.61
N THR A 232 -26.18 9.58 -22.87
CA THR A 232 -26.82 9.03 -24.06
C THR A 232 -26.60 7.52 -24.18
N PHE A 233 -25.40 7.03 -23.89
CA PHE A 233 -25.00 5.61 -23.92
C PHE A 233 -24.71 5.10 -22.53
N ALA A 234 -25.45 4.07 -22.09
CA ALA A 234 -25.49 3.66 -20.69
C ALA A 234 -24.34 2.75 -20.26
N TYR A 235 -23.68 2.03 -21.18
CA TYR A 235 -22.69 1.03 -20.85
C TYR A 235 -21.32 1.38 -21.40
N CYS A 236 -20.33 1.50 -20.49
CA CYS A 236 -18.92 1.43 -20.82
C CYS A 236 -18.56 -0.02 -21.10
N THR A 237 -18.10 -0.31 -22.31
CA THR A 237 -17.79 -1.67 -22.77
C THR A 237 -16.34 -1.70 -23.23
N GLU A 238 -15.53 -2.47 -22.51
CA GLU A 238 -14.10 -2.67 -22.80
C GLU A 238 -13.84 -4.13 -23.09
N PHE A 239 -13.05 -4.42 -24.13
CA PHE A 239 -12.62 -5.79 -24.41
C PHE A 239 -11.29 -5.83 -25.15
N ILE A 240 -10.59 -6.98 -25.00
CA ILE A 240 -9.38 -7.30 -25.74
C ILE A 240 -9.63 -8.59 -26.49
N ILE A 241 -9.36 -8.59 -27.80
CA ILE A 241 -9.48 -9.73 -28.70
C ILE A 241 -8.07 -10.23 -29.02
N GLN A 242 -7.80 -11.53 -28.88
CA GLN A 242 -6.67 -12.19 -29.51
C GLN A 242 -6.98 -12.34 -31.00
N ARG A 243 -6.21 -11.70 -31.85
CA ARG A 243 -6.44 -11.68 -33.29
C ARG A 243 -6.20 -13.05 -33.90
N GLU A 244 -7.17 -13.60 -34.62
CA GLU A 244 -7.11 -14.93 -35.24
C GLU A 244 -7.21 -14.89 -36.76
N ASN A 245 -7.34 -13.70 -37.36
CA ASN A 245 -7.45 -13.52 -38.80
C ASN A 245 -6.99 -12.12 -39.22
N ASP A 246 -6.93 -11.91 -40.55
CA ASP A 246 -6.47 -10.66 -41.17
C ASP A 246 -7.64 -9.70 -41.52
N LEU A 247 -8.79 -9.82 -40.83
CA LEU A 247 -9.89 -8.86 -41.02
C LEU A 247 -9.42 -7.45 -40.64
N ASP A 248 -9.85 -6.49 -41.46
CA ASP A 248 -9.49 -5.08 -41.29
C ASP A 248 -10.16 -4.49 -40.04
N PRO A 249 -9.39 -4.08 -39.00
CA PRO A 249 -9.94 -3.49 -37.77
C PRO A 249 -10.73 -2.20 -38.00
N GLU A 250 -10.49 -1.49 -39.10
CA GLU A 250 -11.24 -0.27 -39.44
C GLU A 250 -12.75 -0.59 -39.67
N LYS A 251 -13.10 -1.77 -40.13
CA LYS A 251 -14.52 -2.17 -40.26
C LYS A 251 -15.18 -2.34 -38.90
N LEU A 252 -14.45 -2.89 -37.93
CA LEU A 252 -14.91 -2.97 -36.54
C LEU A 252 -15.06 -1.58 -35.94
N ARG A 253 -14.11 -0.69 -36.20
CA ARG A 253 -14.16 0.73 -35.79
C ARG A 253 -15.41 1.42 -36.33
N ASP A 254 -15.67 1.30 -37.64
CA ASP A 254 -16.83 1.90 -38.29
C ASP A 254 -18.14 1.38 -37.69
N PHE A 255 -18.23 0.07 -37.48
CA PHE A 255 -19.39 -0.55 -36.85
C PHE A 255 -19.62 -0.03 -35.43
N LEU A 256 -18.58 -0.06 -34.58
CA LEU A 256 -18.66 0.39 -33.20
C LEU A 256 -18.95 1.89 -33.07
N SER A 257 -18.42 2.71 -34.01
CA SER A 257 -18.74 4.14 -34.09
C SER A 257 -20.21 4.40 -34.39
N SER A 258 -20.89 3.47 -35.11
CA SER A 258 -22.33 3.55 -35.37
C SER A 258 -23.18 3.11 -34.17
N LEU A 259 -22.61 2.35 -33.25
CA LEU A 259 -23.30 1.74 -32.11
C LEU A 259 -23.20 2.57 -30.83
N GLY A 260 -22.26 3.50 -30.76
CA GLY A 260 -22.01 4.28 -29.57
C GLY A 260 -21.09 5.47 -29.77
N ASP A 261 -20.60 6.02 -28.66
CA ASP A 261 -19.63 7.11 -28.64
C ASP A 261 -18.37 6.72 -27.81
N SER A 262 -17.45 7.70 -27.65
CA SER A 262 -16.21 7.55 -26.87
C SER A 262 -15.37 6.33 -27.29
N LEU A 263 -15.46 5.98 -28.58
CA LEU A 263 -14.76 4.81 -29.11
C LEU A 263 -13.25 5.03 -29.16
N VAL A 264 -12.53 4.15 -28.50
CA VAL A 264 -11.07 3.98 -28.64
C VAL A 264 -10.83 2.56 -29.12
N LEU A 265 -10.24 2.39 -30.31
CA LEU A 265 -9.82 1.11 -30.84
C LEU A 265 -8.32 1.19 -31.15
N VAL A 266 -7.54 0.32 -30.53
CA VAL A 266 -6.10 0.16 -30.75
C VAL A 266 -5.87 -1.27 -31.20
N ASP A 267 -5.19 -1.44 -32.33
CA ASP A 267 -4.84 -2.75 -32.89
C ASP A 267 -3.32 -2.87 -33.10
N ASP A 268 -2.82 -4.07 -32.94
CA ASP A 268 -1.50 -4.50 -33.33
C ASP A 268 -1.56 -5.86 -34.06
N GLU A 269 -0.42 -6.49 -34.28
CA GLU A 269 -0.35 -7.76 -35.01
C GLU A 269 -1.02 -8.92 -34.26
N GLU A 270 -1.13 -8.84 -32.92
CA GLU A 270 -1.60 -9.94 -32.07
C GLU A 270 -2.95 -9.68 -31.43
N ILE A 271 -3.27 -8.42 -31.07
CA ILE A 271 -4.46 -8.07 -30.30
C ILE A 271 -5.21 -6.85 -30.87
N ILE A 272 -6.52 -6.80 -30.60
CA ILE A 272 -7.34 -5.60 -30.80
C ILE A 272 -7.93 -5.22 -29.43
N LYS A 273 -7.63 -4.02 -28.94
CA LYS A 273 -8.21 -3.46 -27.70
C LYS A 273 -9.28 -2.44 -28.07
N VAL A 274 -10.45 -2.59 -27.46
CA VAL A 274 -11.60 -1.69 -27.69
C VAL A 274 -12.12 -1.15 -26.38
N HIS A 275 -12.48 0.14 -26.39
CA HIS A 275 -13.29 0.81 -25.41
C HIS A 275 -14.41 1.56 -26.18
N VAL A 276 -15.67 1.39 -25.81
CA VAL A 276 -16.81 2.05 -26.43
C VAL A 276 -17.93 2.26 -25.40
N HIS A 277 -18.59 3.41 -25.46
CA HIS A 277 -19.82 3.65 -24.73
C HIS A 277 -21.01 3.32 -25.64
N THR A 278 -21.86 2.38 -25.25
CA THR A 278 -22.98 1.90 -26.06
C THR A 278 -24.19 1.54 -25.21
N ASN A 279 -25.38 1.53 -25.83
CA ASN A 279 -26.59 0.96 -25.21
C ASN A 279 -26.79 -0.53 -25.53
N ASP A 280 -25.95 -1.11 -26.40
CA ASP A 280 -26.05 -2.50 -26.81
C ASP A 280 -24.65 -3.16 -26.80
N PRO A 281 -24.08 -3.42 -25.60
CA PRO A 281 -22.80 -4.10 -25.48
C PRO A 281 -22.79 -5.49 -26.10
N GLY A 282 -23.96 -6.16 -26.16
CA GLY A 282 -24.08 -7.47 -26.78
C GLY A 282 -23.78 -7.44 -28.28
N LYS A 283 -24.22 -6.41 -29.02
CA LYS A 283 -23.88 -6.26 -30.45
C LYS A 283 -22.41 -5.92 -30.64
N ALA A 284 -21.84 -5.07 -29.78
CA ALA A 284 -20.43 -4.73 -29.85
C ALA A 284 -19.55 -5.99 -29.71
N LEU A 285 -19.86 -6.84 -28.74
CA LEU A 285 -19.14 -8.10 -28.54
C LEU A 285 -19.39 -9.12 -29.65
N HIS A 286 -20.62 -9.19 -30.17
CA HIS A 286 -20.95 -10.14 -31.25
C HIS A 286 -20.13 -9.88 -32.51
N GLU A 287 -20.04 -8.63 -32.94
CA GLU A 287 -19.24 -8.24 -34.12
C GLU A 287 -17.73 -8.45 -33.86
N ALA A 288 -17.30 -8.17 -32.63
CA ALA A 288 -15.91 -8.34 -32.22
C ALA A 288 -15.42 -9.80 -32.30
N MET A 289 -16.31 -10.79 -32.11
CA MET A 289 -15.98 -12.22 -32.19
C MET A 289 -15.54 -12.66 -33.59
N ASP A 290 -15.91 -11.93 -34.64
CA ASP A 290 -15.46 -12.23 -36.00
C ASP A 290 -13.95 -12.01 -36.19
N TYR A 291 -13.30 -11.26 -35.29
CA TYR A 291 -11.87 -10.92 -35.34
C TYR A 291 -10.99 -11.88 -34.53
N GLY A 292 -11.57 -12.64 -33.61
CA GLY A 292 -10.87 -13.62 -32.79
C GLY A 292 -11.51 -13.84 -31.42
N SER A 293 -10.81 -14.55 -30.56
CA SER A 293 -11.27 -14.89 -29.21
C SER A 293 -11.02 -13.76 -28.19
N PHE A 294 -11.93 -13.60 -27.22
CA PHE A 294 -11.75 -12.61 -26.15
C PHE A 294 -10.70 -13.05 -25.14
N VAL A 295 -9.75 -12.14 -24.87
CA VAL A 295 -8.81 -12.25 -23.75
C VAL A 295 -9.47 -11.71 -22.47
N THR A 296 -10.13 -10.54 -22.57
CA THR A 296 -10.86 -9.93 -21.47
C THR A 296 -12.11 -9.24 -22.01
N VAL A 297 -13.16 -9.20 -21.17
CA VAL A 297 -14.38 -8.40 -21.41
C VAL A 297 -14.79 -7.76 -20.09
N LYS A 298 -15.08 -6.47 -20.13
CA LYS A 298 -15.59 -5.68 -19.01
C LYS A 298 -16.76 -4.82 -19.49
N ILE A 299 -17.89 -4.88 -18.79
CA ILE A 299 -19.08 -4.05 -19.07
C ILE A 299 -19.52 -3.42 -17.76
N GLU A 300 -19.62 -2.09 -17.74
CA GLU A 300 -20.08 -1.32 -16.58
C GLU A 300 -21.25 -0.42 -16.97
N ASN A 301 -22.27 -0.35 -16.12
CA ASN A 301 -23.40 0.55 -16.32
C ASN A 301 -23.07 1.93 -15.74
N MET A 302 -22.75 2.89 -16.60
CA MET A 302 -22.35 4.24 -16.22
C MET A 302 -23.45 5.03 -15.51
N ARG A 303 -24.73 4.74 -15.81
CA ARG A 303 -25.85 5.37 -15.11
C ARG A 303 -25.92 4.94 -13.65
N LEU A 304 -25.65 3.67 -13.36
CA LEU A 304 -25.56 3.18 -11.98
C LEU A 304 -24.32 3.73 -11.26
N GLN A 305 -23.18 3.75 -11.93
CA GLN A 305 -21.94 4.33 -11.38
C GLN A 305 -22.07 5.84 -11.13
N HIS A 306 -22.75 6.57 -12.02
CA HIS A 306 -23.01 7.99 -11.83
C HIS A 306 -24.01 8.21 -10.70
N THR A 307 -25.08 7.43 -10.62
CA THR A 307 -26.05 7.51 -9.52
C THR A 307 -25.39 7.16 -8.17
N GLU A 308 -24.53 6.13 -8.13
CA GLU A 308 -23.74 5.78 -6.96
C GLU A 308 -22.70 6.88 -6.62
N LYS A 309 -22.08 7.53 -7.62
CA LYS A 309 -21.15 8.65 -7.39
C LYS A 309 -21.86 9.94 -6.98
N VAL A 310 -22.93 10.35 -7.65
CA VAL A 310 -23.69 11.55 -7.28
C VAL A 310 -24.39 11.38 -5.94
N MET A 311 -24.92 10.20 -5.64
CA MET A 311 -25.38 9.86 -4.28
C MET A 311 -24.21 9.82 -3.30
N SER A 312 -23.01 9.39 -3.71
CA SER A 312 -21.83 9.35 -2.85
C SER A 312 -21.24 10.74 -2.61
N GLU A 313 -21.31 11.70 -3.52
CA GLU A 313 -20.76 13.05 -3.30
C GLU A 313 -21.68 13.95 -2.47
N GLN A 314 -22.99 13.80 -2.57
CA GLN A 314 -23.95 14.41 -1.62
C GLN A 314 -24.05 13.64 -0.29
N GLU A 315 -23.63 12.37 -0.26
CA GLU A 315 -23.53 11.52 0.92
C GLU A 315 -22.11 11.34 1.45
N MET A 316 -21.09 11.89 0.80
CA MET A 316 -19.67 11.83 1.20
C MET A 316 -19.22 12.90 2.22
N ALA A 317 -20.03 13.29 3.16
CA ALA A 317 -19.55 13.22 4.53
C ALA A 317 -19.48 11.72 4.85
N PRO A 318 -18.34 11.15 5.32
CA PRO A 318 -18.29 9.73 5.65
C PRO A 318 -19.47 9.44 6.58
N LYS A 319 -20.41 8.58 6.16
CA LYS A 319 -21.50 8.14 7.05
C LYS A 319 -20.85 7.36 8.17
N ILE A 320 -20.58 8.05 9.24
CA ILE A 320 -20.09 7.45 10.47
C ILE A 320 -21.30 6.76 11.06
N ALA A 321 -21.22 5.43 11.19
CA ALA A 321 -22.28 4.65 11.82
C ALA A 321 -22.51 5.18 13.23
N GLU A 322 -23.78 5.43 13.57
CA GLU A 322 -24.15 5.83 14.92
C GLU A 322 -23.82 4.70 15.90
N PRO A 323 -23.30 5.00 17.08
CA PRO A 323 -22.92 3.97 18.03
C PRO A 323 -24.14 3.21 18.56
N GLU A 324 -24.14 1.90 18.39
CA GLU A 324 -25.10 0.97 18.99
C GLU A 324 -24.48 0.22 20.18
N LYS A 325 -23.15 0.26 20.30
CA LYS A 325 -22.36 -0.38 21.36
C LYS A 325 -21.14 0.46 21.75
N ALA A 326 -20.57 0.21 22.92
CA ALA A 326 -19.42 0.94 23.43
C ALA A 326 -18.13 0.60 22.64
N LEU A 327 -17.87 -0.69 22.41
CA LEU A 327 -16.63 -1.19 21.83
C LEU A 327 -16.90 -1.96 20.54
N GLY A 328 -16.02 -1.78 19.55
CA GLY A 328 -16.01 -2.55 18.32
C GLY A 328 -14.60 -2.88 17.87
N VAL A 329 -14.44 -3.79 16.93
CA VAL A 329 -13.13 -4.27 16.47
C VAL A 329 -13.08 -4.32 14.95
N VAL A 330 -11.97 -3.85 14.40
CA VAL A 330 -11.60 -3.98 12.99
C VAL A 330 -10.33 -4.81 12.90
N SER A 331 -10.28 -5.78 12.00
CA SER A 331 -9.09 -6.61 11.79
C SER A 331 -8.66 -6.64 10.32
N VAL A 332 -7.36 -6.63 10.09
CA VAL A 332 -6.79 -6.79 8.74
C VAL A 332 -6.37 -8.24 8.55
N CYS A 333 -6.85 -8.88 7.49
CA CYS A 333 -6.37 -10.21 7.09
C CYS A 333 -6.59 -10.45 5.60
N ALA A 334 -5.88 -11.42 5.04
CA ALA A 334 -6.08 -11.93 3.69
C ALA A 334 -6.45 -13.41 3.76
N GLY A 335 -7.47 -13.79 3.00
CA GLY A 335 -8.01 -15.15 2.98
C GLY A 335 -9.38 -15.25 3.66
N ASN A 336 -10.33 -15.85 2.94
CA ASN A 336 -11.72 -15.93 3.42
C ASN A 336 -11.86 -16.75 4.71
N GLY A 337 -11.05 -17.82 4.87
CA GLY A 337 -11.11 -18.63 6.08
C GLY A 337 -10.58 -17.87 7.31
N LEU A 338 -9.53 -17.05 7.15
CA LEU A 338 -9.06 -16.18 8.23
C LEU A 338 -10.09 -15.08 8.57
N ALA A 339 -10.76 -14.53 7.56
CA ALA A 339 -11.84 -13.58 7.77
C ALA A 339 -12.99 -14.20 8.58
N ASP A 340 -13.39 -15.43 8.23
CA ASP A 340 -14.42 -16.17 8.97
C ASP A 340 -14.01 -16.43 10.44
N VAL A 341 -12.73 -16.74 10.69
CA VAL A 341 -12.22 -16.90 12.08
C VAL A 341 -12.41 -15.60 12.86
N PHE A 342 -11.98 -14.46 12.32
CA PHE A 342 -12.13 -13.17 13.01
C PHE A 342 -13.59 -12.77 13.22
N LEU A 343 -14.45 -12.95 12.22
CA LEU A 343 -15.88 -12.66 12.34
C LEU A 343 -16.54 -13.53 13.42
N ASN A 344 -16.19 -14.82 13.50
CA ASN A 344 -16.67 -15.73 14.55
C ASN A 344 -16.18 -15.35 15.95
N LEU A 345 -15.04 -14.67 16.06
CA LEU A 345 -14.50 -14.13 17.31
C LEU A 345 -15.09 -12.76 17.68
N GLY A 346 -16.02 -12.22 16.86
CA GLY A 346 -16.71 -10.97 17.16
C GLY A 346 -16.08 -9.70 16.57
N VAL A 347 -15.20 -9.83 15.59
CA VAL A 347 -14.71 -8.68 14.83
C VAL A 347 -15.85 -8.13 13.96
N ASP A 348 -16.03 -6.80 13.95
CA ASP A 348 -17.13 -6.13 13.25
C ASP A 348 -16.86 -5.93 11.77
N GLN A 349 -15.62 -5.60 11.42
CA GLN A 349 -15.23 -5.33 10.04
C GLN A 349 -13.88 -5.97 9.74
N ILE A 350 -13.80 -6.60 8.57
CA ILE A 350 -12.56 -7.14 8.02
C ILE A 350 -12.07 -6.24 6.90
N ILE A 351 -10.79 -5.89 6.95
CA ILE A 351 -10.10 -5.22 5.86
C ILE A 351 -9.28 -6.26 5.12
N SER A 352 -9.62 -6.49 3.85
CA SER A 352 -8.85 -7.39 3.00
C SER A 352 -7.50 -6.75 2.66
N GLY A 353 -6.41 -7.39 3.07
CA GLY A 353 -5.07 -6.90 2.84
C GLY A 353 -4.04 -7.65 3.68
N GLY A 354 -2.79 -7.29 3.52
CA GLY A 354 -1.70 -7.93 4.26
C GLY A 354 -0.38 -7.86 3.49
N GLN A 355 0.29 -8.98 3.27
CA GLN A 355 1.68 -9.06 2.80
C GLN A 355 1.88 -8.56 1.36
N THR A 356 0.91 -8.72 0.47
CA THR A 356 1.05 -8.35 -0.94
C THR A 356 0.42 -6.99 -1.28
N MET A 357 -0.52 -6.52 -0.46
CA MET A 357 -1.21 -5.25 -0.65
C MET A 357 -1.61 -4.69 0.71
N ASN A 358 -0.83 -3.74 1.21
CA ASN A 358 -1.17 -3.03 2.43
C ASN A 358 -2.40 -2.14 2.20
N PRO A 359 -3.44 -2.19 3.07
CA PRO A 359 -4.55 -1.27 3.00
C PRO A 359 -4.06 0.17 3.21
N SER A 360 -4.72 1.12 2.55
CA SER A 360 -4.43 2.54 2.78
C SER A 360 -5.03 3.01 4.12
N THR A 361 -4.56 4.14 4.61
CA THR A 361 -5.18 4.81 5.77
C THR A 361 -6.67 5.08 5.52
N GLN A 362 -7.06 5.35 4.25
CA GLN A 362 -8.46 5.54 3.87
C GLN A 362 -9.28 4.25 3.98
N ASP A 363 -8.74 3.10 3.52
CA ASP A 363 -9.42 1.80 3.64
C ASP A 363 -9.71 1.46 5.12
N ILE A 364 -8.73 1.74 6.00
CA ILE A 364 -8.87 1.51 7.44
C ILE A 364 -9.88 2.49 8.04
N LEU A 365 -9.85 3.76 7.67
CA LEU A 365 -10.80 4.79 8.11
C LEU A 365 -12.24 4.43 7.75
N GLU A 366 -12.46 3.97 6.52
CA GLU A 366 -13.79 3.53 6.07
C GLU A 366 -14.33 2.35 6.88
N ALA A 367 -13.48 1.36 7.16
CA ALA A 367 -13.85 0.23 7.99
C ALA A 367 -14.21 0.68 9.42
N VAL A 368 -13.39 1.54 10.03
CA VAL A 368 -13.64 2.11 11.37
C VAL A 368 -14.96 2.88 11.40
N ASN A 369 -15.24 3.70 10.39
CA ASN A 369 -16.47 4.50 10.33
C ASN A 369 -17.73 3.64 10.13
N LYS A 370 -17.62 2.45 9.53
CA LYS A 370 -18.74 1.49 9.38
C LYS A 370 -19.09 0.74 10.67
N VAL A 371 -18.17 0.65 11.63
CA VAL A 371 -18.44 -0.06 12.92
C VAL A 371 -19.38 0.78 13.77
N PRO A 372 -20.56 0.27 14.22
CA PRO A 372 -21.51 1.02 15.03
C PRO A 372 -21.08 1.01 16.52
N ALA A 373 -19.89 1.56 16.81
CA ALA A 373 -19.33 1.64 18.16
C ALA A 373 -18.70 3.01 18.41
N GLU A 374 -18.67 3.42 19.70
CA GLU A 374 -18.02 4.66 20.16
C GLU A 374 -16.50 4.54 20.08
N THR A 375 -15.97 3.40 20.50
CA THR A 375 -14.54 3.07 20.46
C THR A 375 -14.31 1.88 19.53
N VAL A 376 -13.30 1.98 18.67
CA VAL A 376 -12.94 0.93 17.73
C VAL A 376 -11.49 0.51 17.93
N PHE A 377 -11.28 -0.74 18.27
CA PHE A 377 -9.98 -1.37 18.31
C PHE A 377 -9.58 -1.81 16.90
N ILE A 378 -8.32 -1.60 16.53
CA ILE A 378 -7.77 -2.06 15.25
C ILE A 378 -6.69 -3.09 15.50
N LEU A 379 -6.82 -4.25 14.84
CA LEU A 379 -5.83 -5.33 14.77
C LEU A 379 -5.18 -5.32 13.38
N PRO A 380 -4.02 -4.68 13.20
CA PRO A 380 -3.35 -4.57 11.90
C PRO A 380 -2.80 -5.90 11.37
N ASN A 381 -2.40 -6.80 12.24
CA ASN A 381 -1.86 -8.15 11.96
C ASN A 381 -0.67 -8.17 10.98
N ASN A 382 -0.08 -6.99 10.77
CA ASN A 382 1.11 -6.79 9.96
C ASN A 382 1.83 -5.52 10.44
N LYS A 383 3.13 -5.60 10.69
CA LYS A 383 3.92 -4.47 11.17
C LYS A 383 3.91 -3.27 10.20
N ASN A 384 3.77 -3.51 8.89
CA ASN A 384 3.73 -2.46 7.87
C ASN A 384 2.41 -1.67 7.85
N ILE A 385 1.38 -2.17 8.54
CA ILE A 385 0.05 -1.54 8.58
C ILE A 385 -0.15 -0.73 9.86
N ILE A 386 0.62 -1.00 10.93
CA ILE A 386 0.45 -0.36 12.25
C ILE A 386 0.45 1.18 12.12
N MET A 387 1.44 1.75 11.43
CA MET A 387 1.55 3.20 11.26
C MET A 387 0.36 3.79 10.48
N ALA A 388 -0.15 3.09 9.46
CA ALA A 388 -1.32 3.53 8.72
C ALA A 388 -2.57 3.50 9.60
N ALA A 389 -2.71 2.48 10.45
CA ALA A 389 -3.81 2.38 11.43
C ALA A 389 -3.75 3.50 12.47
N GLU A 390 -2.56 3.85 12.99
CA GLU A 390 -2.37 4.93 13.95
C GLU A 390 -2.78 6.30 13.39
N GLN A 391 -2.62 6.53 12.07
CA GLN A 391 -3.03 7.79 11.44
C GLN A 391 -4.56 7.97 11.42
N VAL A 392 -5.34 6.89 11.52
CA VAL A 392 -6.81 6.94 11.49
C VAL A 392 -7.40 7.69 12.69
N ALA A 393 -6.76 7.62 13.86
CA ALA A 393 -7.24 8.28 15.08
C ALA A 393 -7.44 9.79 14.92
N GLY A 394 -6.68 10.44 14.03
CA GLY A 394 -6.82 11.88 13.75
C GLY A 394 -7.81 12.22 12.61
N LEU A 395 -8.47 11.24 12.01
CA LEU A 395 -9.31 11.40 10.83
C LEU A 395 -10.79 11.07 11.08
N THR A 396 -11.14 10.53 12.25
CA THR A 396 -12.50 10.19 12.67
C THR A 396 -12.82 10.81 14.02
N PRO A 397 -14.10 11.14 14.32
CA PRO A 397 -14.53 11.55 15.66
C PRO A 397 -14.61 10.38 16.65
N LYS A 398 -14.54 9.11 16.19
CA LYS A 398 -14.55 7.94 17.05
C LYS A 398 -13.23 7.82 17.82
N THR A 399 -13.29 7.22 19.00
CA THR A 399 -12.08 6.79 19.71
C THR A 399 -11.48 5.59 19.00
N VAL A 400 -10.22 5.67 18.60
CA VAL A 400 -9.52 4.59 17.91
C VAL A 400 -8.36 4.11 18.76
N VAL A 401 -8.29 2.81 19.00
CA VAL A 401 -7.20 2.15 19.74
C VAL A 401 -6.54 1.13 18.83
N VAL A 402 -5.26 1.30 18.54
CA VAL A 402 -4.49 0.34 17.72
C VAL A 402 -3.78 -0.64 18.64
N ILE A 403 -4.10 -1.92 18.52
CA ILE A 403 -3.38 -3.02 19.18
C ILE A 403 -2.28 -3.48 18.21
N PRO A 404 -0.99 -3.36 18.55
CA PRO A 404 0.11 -3.48 17.58
C PRO A 404 0.43 -4.94 17.21
N SER A 405 -0.59 -5.69 16.78
CA SER A 405 -0.45 -7.05 16.27
C SER A 405 0.34 -7.06 14.96
N LYS A 406 1.32 -7.95 14.87
CA LYS A 406 2.26 -8.05 13.74
C LYS A 406 1.98 -9.25 12.86
N THR A 407 1.15 -10.18 13.34
CA THR A 407 0.80 -11.42 12.64
C THR A 407 -0.67 -11.75 12.88
N VAL A 408 -1.26 -12.50 11.95
CA VAL A 408 -2.66 -12.97 12.08
C VAL A 408 -2.86 -13.84 13.34
N PRO A 409 -1.97 -14.79 13.67
CA PRO A 409 -2.05 -15.52 14.94
C PRO A 409 -2.13 -14.59 16.17
N GLN A 410 -1.30 -13.55 16.25
CA GLN A 410 -1.37 -12.57 17.33
C GLN A 410 -2.74 -11.90 17.42
N GLY A 411 -3.33 -11.53 16.26
CA GLY A 411 -4.67 -10.94 16.24
C GLY A 411 -5.76 -11.90 16.69
N VAL A 412 -5.66 -13.18 16.34
CA VAL A 412 -6.60 -14.22 16.77
C VAL A 412 -6.51 -14.43 18.28
N THR A 413 -5.30 -14.60 18.83
CA THR A 413 -5.08 -14.76 20.28
C THR A 413 -5.53 -13.51 21.05
N ALA A 414 -5.29 -12.31 20.52
CA ALA A 414 -5.80 -11.08 21.12
C ALA A 414 -7.33 -11.09 21.19
N MET A 415 -8.03 -11.50 20.12
CA MET A 415 -9.50 -11.56 20.13
C MET A 415 -10.08 -12.54 21.14
N LEU A 416 -9.37 -13.59 21.51
CA LEU A 416 -9.80 -14.51 22.60
C LEU A 416 -9.80 -13.84 23.98
N SER A 417 -9.04 -12.74 24.13
CA SER A 417 -8.97 -11.95 25.36
C SER A 417 -9.87 -10.72 25.34
N PHE A 418 -10.59 -10.47 24.24
CA PHE A 418 -11.47 -9.30 24.09
C PHE A 418 -12.74 -9.46 24.94
N ASN A 419 -13.02 -8.47 25.81
CA ASN A 419 -14.24 -8.40 26.59
C ASN A 419 -15.11 -7.22 26.10
N PRO A 420 -16.23 -7.46 25.39
CA PRO A 420 -17.10 -6.40 24.88
C PRO A 420 -17.76 -5.55 25.97
N GLU A 421 -17.82 -6.04 27.22
CA GLU A 421 -18.39 -5.34 28.38
C GLU A 421 -17.30 -4.67 29.27
N GLY A 422 -16.02 -4.85 28.92
CA GLY A 422 -14.88 -4.29 29.64
C GLY A 422 -14.62 -2.80 29.30
N SER A 423 -13.78 -2.14 30.08
CA SER A 423 -13.33 -0.78 29.77
C SER A 423 -12.33 -0.78 28.59
N ILE A 424 -12.04 0.42 28.06
CA ILE A 424 -11.03 0.62 27.02
C ILE A 424 -9.65 0.21 27.54
N GLU A 425 -9.33 0.61 28.75
CA GLU A 425 -8.06 0.35 29.42
C GLU A 425 -7.84 -1.15 29.65
N GLU A 426 -8.85 -1.85 30.22
CA GLU A 426 -8.79 -3.30 30.46
C GLU A 426 -8.61 -4.08 29.16
N ASN A 427 -9.36 -3.73 28.10
CA ASN A 427 -9.21 -4.38 26.81
C ASN A 427 -7.85 -4.05 26.15
N THR A 428 -7.38 -2.82 26.25
CA THR A 428 -6.07 -2.43 25.70
C THR A 428 -4.95 -3.24 26.35
N GLU A 429 -4.99 -3.41 27.67
CA GLU A 429 -4.02 -4.19 28.40
C GLU A 429 -4.10 -5.68 28.04
N ALA A 430 -5.30 -6.28 28.14
CA ALA A 430 -5.52 -7.69 27.84
C ALA A 430 -5.15 -8.08 26.40
N LEU A 431 -5.59 -7.29 25.41
CA LEU A 431 -5.28 -7.52 24.01
C LEU A 431 -3.77 -7.37 23.73
N THR A 432 -3.11 -6.40 24.37
CA THR A 432 -1.67 -6.17 24.18
C THR A 432 -0.84 -7.26 24.84
N GLU A 433 -1.20 -7.72 26.06
CA GLU A 433 -0.54 -8.84 26.72
C GLU A 433 -0.67 -10.13 25.91
N ALA A 434 -1.86 -10.41 25.35
CA ALA A 434 -2.11 -11.58 24.53
C ALA A 434 -1.18 -11.68 23.31
N LEU A 435 -0.71 -10.55 22.73
CA LEU A 435 0.24 -10.57 21.62
C LEU A 435 1.57 -11.25 21.99
N GLY A 436 1.93 -11.23 23.27
CA GLY A 436 3.19 -11.82 23.78
C GLY A 436 3.10 -13.29 24.13
N THR A 437 1.92 -13.89 24.17
CA THR A 437 1.73 -15.30 24.56
C THR A 437 1.87 -16.26 23.38
N VAL A 438 1.69 -15.78 22.15
CA VAL A 438 1.70 -16.59 20.94
C VAL A 438 2.98 -16.43 20.13
N ASP A 439 3.61 -17.54 19.83
CA ASP A 439 4.68 -17.63 18.84
C ASP A 439 4.07 -17.90 17.46
N THR A 440 4.50 -17.11 16.48
CA THR A 440 4.04 -17.25 15.11
C THR A 440 5.13 -17.83 14.22
N MET A 441 4.82 -18.87 13.50
CA MET A 441 5.66 -19.43 12.45
C MET A 441 4.95 -19.30 11.10
N GLN A 442 5.74 -19.10 10.05
CA GLN A 442 5.23 -18.87 8.71
C GLN A 442 6.05 -19.67 7.72
N ILE A 443 5.39 -20.29 6.74
CA ILE A 443 6.07 -20.91 5.60
C ILE A 443 5.61 -20.24 4.32
N THR A 444 6.57 -19.71 3.58
CA THR A 444 6.39 -19.02 2.29
C THR A 444 7.42 -19.52 1.27
N TYR A 445 7.60 -18.81 0.18
CA TYR A 445 8.58 -19.12 -0.87
C TYR A 445 9.48 -17.92 -1.15
N ALA A 446 10.68 -18.21 -1.67
CA ALA A 446 11.62 -17.21 -2.14
C ALA A 446 11.20 -16.71 -3.53
N ALA A 447 10.90 -15.43 -3.64
CA ALA A 447 10.54 -14.77 -4.91
C ALA A 447 11.77 -14.47 -5.79
N ARG A 448 12.99 -14.59 -5.26
CA ARG A 448 14.27 -14.33 -5.95
C ARG A 448 15.44 -14.99 -5.21
N ASN A 449 16.57 -15.12 -5.88
CA ASN A 449 17.80 -15.53 -5.23
C ASN A 449 18.29 -14.45 -4.25
N SER A 450 18.71 -14.85 -3.07
CA SER A 450 19.30 -13.95 -2.07
C SER A 450 20.21 -14.71 -1.09
N ASP A 451 21.15 -14.00 -0.49
CA ASP A 451 21.89 -14.47 0.68
C ASP A 451 21.36 -13.70 1.89
N PHE A 452 20.72 -14.40 2.80
CA PHE A 452 20.11 -13.80 3.98
C PHE A 452 20.38 -14.65 5.22
N ASP A 453 20.90 -14.05 6.26
CA ASP A 453 21.24 -14.70 7.56
C ASP A 453 22.16 -15.93 7.46
N GLY A 454 23.03 -15.96 6.40
CA GLY A 454 23.94 -17.08 6.16
C GLY A 454 23.27 -18.26 5.44
N TYR A 455 22.06 -18.08 4.97
CA TYR A 455 21.35 -19.00 4.09
C TYR A 455 21.52 -18.58 2.64
N ASP A 456 21.99 -19.49 1.79
CA ASP A 456 21.95 -19.33 0.33
C ASP A 456 20.55 -19.72 -0.15
N ILE A 457 19.76 -18.72 -0.55
CA ILE A 457 18.35 -18.86 -0.89
C ILE A 457 18.21 -18.77 -2.40
N HIS A 458 17.57 -19.78 -3.01
CA HIS A 458 17.27 -19.80 -4.43
C HIS A 458 15.79 -19.50 -4.68
N GLU A 459 15.51 -18.87 -5.80
CA GLU A 459 14.13 -18.63 -6.24
C GLU A 459 13.32 -19.94 -6.26
N GLY A 460 12.16 -19.92 -5.62
CA GLY A 460 11.28 -21.08 -5.47
C GLY A 460 11.58 -21.98 -4.25
N ASP A 461 12.65 -21.73 -3.49
CA ASP A 461 12.87 -22.42 -2.21
C ASP A 461 11.76 -22.07 -1.22
N TYR A 462 11.37 -23.01 -0.37
CA TYR A 462 10.52 -22.73 0.78
C TYR A 462 11.33 -22.06 1.88
N LEU A 463 10.71 -21.06 2.50
CA LEU A 463 11.26 -20.31 3.61
C LEU A 463 10.42 -20.53 4.86
N ALA A 464 11.01 -20.89 5.96
CA ALA A 464 10.38 -20.91 7.27
C ALA A 464 10.81 -19.70 8.08
N LEU A 465 9.86 -18.96 8.62
CA LEU A 465 10.06 -17.85 9.53
C LEU A 465 9.58 -18.25 10.93
N TYR A 466 10.31 -17.85 11.97
CA TYR A 466 9.89 -17.91 13.36
C TYR A 466 9.84 -16.48 13.90
N GLY A 467 8.65 -15.97 14.16
CA GLY A 467 8.45 -14.53 14.36
C GLY A 467 8.86 -13.72 13.14
N SER A 468 9.89 -12.88 13.30
CA SER A 468 10.45 -12.05 12.21
C SER A 468 11.80 -12.57 11.68
N GLN A 469 12.29 -13.71 12.16
CA GLN A 469 13.61 -14.25 11.79
C GLN A 469 13.46 -15.41 10.81
N LEU A 470 14.39 -15.51 9.86
CA LEU A 470 14.48 -16.69 9.00
C LEU A 470 14.95 -17.87 9.84
N PHE A 471 14.13 -18.91 9.92
CA PHE A 471 14.41 -20.12 10.66
C PHE A 471 15.11 -21.18 9.81
N GLY A 472 14.82 -21.19 8.51
CA GLY A 472 15.45 -22.11 7.58
C GLY A 472 14.90 -22.00 6.16
N THR A 473 15.63 -22.62 5.23
CA THR A 473 15.24 -22.73 3.82
C THR A 473 15.39 -24.17 3.35
N SER A 474 14.55 -24.63 2.42
CA SER A 474 14.59 -25.97 1.84
C SER A 474 13.79 -26.05 0.55
N GLN A 475 14.18 -26.95 -0.34
CA GLN A 475 13.34 -27.34 -1.51
C GLN A 475 12.22 -28.34 -1.15
N ASP A 476 12.23 -28.90 0.06
CA ASP A 476 11.16 -29.76 0.56
C ASP A 476 10.51 -29.13 1.81
N ILE A 477 9.26 -28.69 1.66
CA ILE A 477 8.47 -28.06 2.73
C ILE A 477 8.33 -28.96 3.98
N LYS A 478 8.40 -30.30 3.82
CA LYS A 478 8.29 -31.23 4.94
C LYS A 478 9.47 -31.15 5.88
N VAL A 479 10.66 -30.82 5.37
CA VAL A 479 11.88 -30.62 6.20
C VAL A 479 11.63 -29.43 7.12
N LEU A 480 11.11 -28.33 6.59
CA LEU A 480 10.81 -27.14 7.37
C LEU A 480 9.70 -27.36 8.39
N LEU A 481 8.60 -28.01 7.99
CA LEU A 481 7.51 -28.37 8.89
C LEU A 481 8.00 -29.23 10.05
N LYS A 482 8.86 -30.23 9.77
CA LYS A 482 9.44 -31.07 10.80
C LYS A 482 10.31 -30.27 11.77
N SER A 483 11.21 -29.44 11.27
CA SER A 483 12.10 -28.62 12.10
C SER A 483 11.32 -27.61 12.95
N LEU A 484 10.24 -27.02 12.41
CA LEU A 484 9.35 -26.14 13.18
C LEU A 484 8.61 -26.93 14.27
N ALA A 485 8.08 -28.12 13.99
CA ALA A 485 7.41 -28.95 14.97
C ALA A 485 8.37 -29.38 16.11
N GLU A 486 9.62 -29.73 15.78
CA GLU A 486 10.67 -30.06 16.77
C GLU A 486 10.95 -28.84 17.66
N LYS A 487 11.04 -27.62 17.08
CA LYS A 487 11.22 -26.37 17.83
C LYS A 487 10.06 -26.10 18.77
N VAL A 488 8.81 -26.23 18.30
CA VAL A 488 7.58 -26.04 19.10
C VAL A 488 7.54 -27.01 20.28
N ARG A 489 7.89 -28.29 20.07
CA ARG A 489 8.00 -29.29 21.12
C ARG A 489 9.03 -28.88 22.16
N ASP A 490 10.21 -28.45 21.71
CA ASP A 490 11.35 -28.09 22.60
C ASP A 490 11.04 -26.83 23.42
N ASP A 491 10.19 -25.93 22.87
CA ASP A 491 9.68 -24.74 23.57
C ASP A 491 8.51 -25.08 24.53
N GLY A 492 8.02 -26.33 24.53
CA GLY A 492 7.02 -26.81 25.48
C GLY A 492 5.62 -26.22 25.24
N LYS A 493 5.29 -25.88 24.00
CA LYS A 493 3.98 -25.31 23.63
C LYS A 493 2.89 -26.38 23.68
N GLU A 494 1.71 -26.00 24.20
CA GLU A 494 0.60 -26.91 24.45
C GLU A 494 -0.56 -26.75 23.44
N TYR A 495 -0.69 -25.58 22.79
CA TYR A 495 -1.74 -25.32 21.79
C TYR A 495 -1.11 -24.90 20.47
N ILE A 496 -1.45 -25.64 19.41
CA ILE A 496 -0.92 -25.39 18.05
C ILE A 496 -2.10 -25.25 17.10
N THR A 497 -2.19 -24.11 16.40
CA THR A 497 -3.17 -23.96 15.33
C THR A 497 -2.45 -23.72 14.00
N ILE A 498 -2.76 -24.55 13.02
CA ILE A 498 -2.19 -24.49 11.66
C ILE A 498 -3.24 -23.95 10.72
N TYR A 499 -3.00 -22.77 10.14
CA TYR A 499 -3.81 -22.18 9.08
C TYR A 499 -3.15 -22.46 7.74
N TYR A 500 -3.80 -23.22 6.85
CA TYR A 500 -3.25 -23.49 5.52
C TYR A 500 -3.76 -22.50 4.48
N GLY A 501 -2.85 -22.11 3.57
CA GLY A 501 -3.10 -21.11 2.53
C GLY A 501 -3.83 -21.65 1.30
N ALA A 502 -4.18 -20.74 0.40
CA ALA A 502 -4.92 -21.03 -0.83
C ALA A 502 -4.22 -22.06 -1.75
N ASP A 503 -2.89 -22.08 -1.74
CA ASP A 503 -2.07 -22.98 -2.58
C ASP A 503 -1.84 -24.37 -1.96
N VAL A 504 -2.40 -24.63 -0.76
CA VAL A 504 -2.26 -25.91 -0.05
C VAL A 504 -3.57 -26.70 -0.13
N LYS A 505 -3.49 -27.92 -0.66
CA LYS A 505 -4.63 -28.84 -0.65
C LYS A 505 -4.84 -29.39 0.77
N GLU A 506 -6.10 -29.49 1.21
CA GLU A 506 -6.49 -30.00 2.52
C GLU A 506 -5.78 -31.32 2.91
N LYS A 507 -5.66 -32.25 1.98
CA LYS A 507 -4.93 -33.52 2.20
C LYS A 507 -3.45 -33.31 2.59
N HIS A 508 -2.81 -32.24 2.09
CA HIS A 508 -1.43 -31.93 2.45
C HIS A 508 -1.38 -31.19 3.78
N ALA A 509 -2.35 -30.32 4.04
CA ALA A 509 -2.50 -29.66 5.31
C ALA A 509 -2.75 -30.65 6.45
N GLN A 510 -3.59 -31.66 6.24
CA GLN A 510 -3.81 -32.73 7.23
C GLN A 510 -2.51 -33.47 7.59
N LYS A 511 -1.67 -33.78 6.57
CA LYS A 511 -0.37 -34.41 6.84
C LYS A 511 0.58 -33.53 7.64
N ALA A 512 0.49 -32.20 7.47
CA ALA A 512 1.26 -31.29 8.29
C ALA A 512 0.76 -31.31 9.75
N ALA A 513 -0.56 -31.28 9.94
CA ALA A 513 -1.15 -31.40 11.28
C ALA A 513 -0.82 -32.74 11.96
N ASP A 514 -0.91 -33.85 11.23
CA ASP A 514 -0.54 -35.18 11.72
C ASP A 514 0.95 -35.20 12.14
N LEU A 515 1.83 -34.58 11.34
CA LEU A 515 3.27 -34.47 11.66
C LEU A 515 3.51 -33.70 12.96
N PHE A 516 2.80 -32.57 13.16
CA PHE A 516 2.91 -31.80 14.40
C PHE A 516 2.37 -32.59 15.59
N ALA A 517 1.25 -33.29 15.45
CA ALA A 517 0.67 -34.14 16.50
C ALA A 517 1.62 -35.30 16.89
N ASP A 518 2.28 -35.91 15.92
CA ASP A 518 3.26 -37.00 16.15
C ASP A 518 4.51 -36.49 16.90
N ILE A 519 4.99 -35.28 16.57
CA ILE A 519 6.22 -34.71 17.17
C ILE A 519 5.92 -34.03 18.51
N CYS A 520 4.73 -33.43 18.66
CA CYS A 520 4.29 -32.70 19.86
C CYS A 520 3.13 -33.46 20.56
N PRO A 521 3.35 -34.64 21.14
CA PRO A 521 2.28 -35.50 21.63
C PRO A 521 1.54 -34.93 22.87
N ASN A 522 2.07 -33.87 23.47
CA ASN A 522 1.45 -33.18 24.61
C ASN A 522 0.70 -31.93 24.20
N ALA A 523 0.68 -31.59 22.91
CA ALA A 523 0.02 -30.40 22.39
C ALA A 523 -1.29 -30.76 21.65
N ASP A 524 -2.30 -29.91 21.82
CA ASP A 524 -3.51 -29.94 21.00
C ASP A 524 -3.23 -29.26 19.65
N VAL A 525 -3.38 -30.02 18.56
CA VAL A 525 -3.11 -29.54 17.20
C VAL A 525 -4.42 -29.34 16.45
N ASN A 526 -4.70 -28.11 16.09
CA ASN A 526 -5.87 -27.72 15.30
C ASN A 526 -5.46 -27.36 13.87
N LEU A 527 -6.28 -27.73 12.89
CA LEU A 527 -6.10 -27.41 11.48
C LEU A 527 -7.29 -26.59 10.97
N LEU A 528 -7.01 -25.43 10.42
CA LEU A 528 -8.02 -24.53 9.85
C LEU A 528 -7.65 -24.13 8.42
N CYS A 529 -8.67 -24.00 7.57
CA CYS A 529 -8.48 -23.39 6.25
C CYS A 529 -8.39 -21.89 6.42
N GLY A 530 -7.21 -21.30 6.23
CA GLY A 530 -7.05 -19.85 6.25
C GLY A 530 -7.34 -19.21 4.89
N GLY A 531 -7.00 -19.92 3.81
CA GLY A 531 -7.15 -19.43 2.43
C GLY A 531 -6.28 -18.21 2.11
N GLN A 532 -5.27 -17.92 2.95
CA GLN A 532 -4.36 -16.81 2.75
C GLN A 532 -3.46 -17.02 1.53
N PRO A 533 -3.16 -15.94 0.76
CA PRO A 533 -2.16 -15.98 -0.30
C PRO A 533 -0.74 -15.93 0.28
N VAL A 534 0.27 -16.26 -0.52
CA VAL A 534 1.71 -16.12 -0.24
C VAL A 534 2.23 -17.11 0.81
N TYR A 535 1.51 -17.30 1.91
CA TYR A 535 1.90 -18.23 2.95
C TYR A 535 1.22 -19.58 2.76
N TYR A 536 2.01 -20.63 2.58
CA TYR A 536 1.51 -22.01 2.59
C TYR A 536 0.93 -22.38 3.95
N TYR A 537 1.62 -21.95 5.02
CA TYR A 537 1.16 -22.17 6.39
C TYR A 537 1.44 -20.96 7.27
N LEU A 538 0.47 -20.60 8.08
CA LEU A 538 0.62 -19.78 9.27
C LEU A 538 0.37 -20.69 10.47
N ILE A 539 1.27 -20.67 11.45
CA ILE A 539 1.18 -21.57 12.60
C ILE A 539 1.30 -20.72 13.87
N SER A 540 0.33 -20.85 14.76
CA SER A 540 0.41 -20.33 16.12
C SER A 540 0.82 -21.43 17.07
N ALA A 541 1.62 -21.08 18.07
CA ALA A 541 1.98 -21.98 19.16
C ALA A 541 1.95 -21.21 20.48
N GLU A 542 1.18 -21.72 21.44
CA GLU A 542 0.90 -21.11 22.75
C GLU A 542 1.26 -22.05 23.89
#